data_d302555a180b7cf9b108797c686fe27d
#
_entry.id   d302555a180b7cf9b108797c686fe27d
#
_cell.length_a   1.000
_cell.length_b   1.000
_cell.length_c   1.000
_cell.angle_alpha   90.00
_cell.angle_beta   90.00
_cell.angle_gamma   90.00
#
_symmetry.space_group_name_H-M   'P 1'
#
loop_
_entity.id
_entity.type
_entity.pdbx_description
1 polymer ?
#
loop_
_entity_poly.entity_id
_entity_poly.type
_entity_poly.pdbx_seq_one_letter_code
_entity_poly.pdbx_strand_id
1 'polypeptide(L)'
;ITDSGVLAITGTSTLTVAGGQSILLDQSSTFGTVIFAASSGTITNVTINDSNALDLGALTTTGDLTVTAGGAVTDSGTLVIPGTATISASGQAVTLDDSSNNFGTAAITGANVAVTDTNAIILGASTVTGTYDVTAGGAVTDSGTQEITGVTTIAAGSGNDITLDTSTNNFAAAVVITSGNNVAIT
;
A
#
# COMPACT_ATOMS: atom_id res chain seq x y z
N ILE A 1 7.86 -14.82 -13.12
CA ILE A 1 9.14 -14.99 -12.39
C ILE A 1 8.80 -15.60 -11.05
N THR A 2 9.61 -16.57 -10.65
CA THR A 2 9.58 -17.15 -9.29
C THR A 2 11.01 -17.28 -8.79
N ASP A 3 11.20 -17.13 -7.49
CA ASP A 3 12.46 -17.47 -6.84
C ASP A 3 12.38 -18.87 -6.22
N SER A 4 13.51 -19.58 -6.17
CA SER A 4 13.64 -20.87 -5.52
C SER A 4 14.63 -20.82 -4.35
N GLY A 5 15.07 -19.64 -3.98
CA GLY A 5 16.03 -19.39 -2.91
C GLY A 5 16.17 -17.90 -2.65
N VAL A 6 16.82 -17.59 -1.53
CA VAL A 6 17.04 -16.21 -1.09
C VAL A 6 17.92 -15.44 -2.07
N LEU A 7 17.49 -14.26 -2.44
CA LEU A 7 18.21 -13.30 -3.27
C LEU A 7 18.78 -12.19 -2.40
N ALA A 8 20.01 -11.74 -2.68
CA ALA A 8 20.66 -10.63 -1.99
C ALA A 8 21.10 -9.57 -3.02
N ILE A 9 20.27 -8.55 -3.22
CA ILE A 9 20.46 -7.53 -4.23
C ILE A 9 20.32 -6.14 -3.58
N THR A 10 21.40 -5.51 -3.24
CA THR A 10 21.40 -4.25 -2.48
C THR A 10 21.20 -2.99 -3.34
N GLY A 11 21.25 -3.12 -4.66
CA GLY A 11 20.99 -2.02 -5.61
C GLY A 11 19.58 -2.04 -6.18
N THR A 12 19.39 -1.36 -7.29
CA THR A 12 18.13 -1.37 -8.04
C THR A 12 18.02 -2.65 -8.87
N SER A 13 16.92 -3.37 -8.70
CA SER A 13 16.55 -4.53 -9.50
C SER A 13 15.42 -4.18 -10.45
N THR A 14 15.54 -4.55 -11.72
CA THR A 14 14.43 -4.46 -12.67
C THR A 14 13.98 -5.87 -13.06
N LEU A 15 12.75 -6.21 -12.72
CA LEU A 15 12.15 -7.52 -12.98
C LEU A 15 11.16 -7.38 -14.14
N THR A 16 11.48 -8.01 -15.28
CA THR A 16 10.65 -7.90 -16.50
C THR A 16 10.02 -9.24 -16.83
N VAL A 17 8.68 -9.25 -16.99
CA VAL A 17 7.90 -10.42 -17.42
C VAL A 17 7.12 -10.14 -18.71
N ALA A 18 6.57 -11.15 -19.34
CA ALA A 18 5.58 -10.95 -20.39
C ALA A 18 4.25 -10.44 -19.77
N GLY A 19 3.47 -9.70 -20.55
CA GLY A 19 2.13 -9.27 -20.09
C GLY A 19 1.23 -10.44 -19.76
N GLY A 20 0.36 -10.25 -18.79
CA GLY A 20 -0.53 -11.28 -18.24
C GLY A 20 0.16 -12.27 -17.30
N GLN A 21 1.45 -12.07 -17.00
CA GLN A 21 2.18 -12.92 -16.06
C GLN A 21 2.29 -12.28 -14.67
N SER A 22 2.55 -13.11 -13.67
CA SER A 22 2.78 -12.68 -12.29
C SER A 22 4.26 -12.82 -11.90
N ILE A 23 4.65 -12.07 -10.86
CA ILE A 23 5.95 -12.17 -10.20
C ILE A 23 5.71 -12.67 -8.78
N LEU A 24 6.38 -13.75 -8.40
CA LEU A 24 6.31 -14.36 -7.08
C LEU A 24 7.72 -14.51 -6.51
N LEU A 25 8.08 -13.65 -5.58
CA LEU A 25 9.34 -13.64 -4.83
C LEU A 25 8.99 -13.83 -3.35
N ASP A 26 8.67 -15.07 -2.97
CA ASP A 26 8.16 -15.39 -1.64
C ASP A 26 9.24 -15.81 -0.63
N GLN A 27 10.49 -15.95 -1.09
CA GLN A 27 11.60 -16.20 -0.19
C GLN A 27 12.02 -14.90 0.52
N SER A 28 12.38 -15.00 1.81
CA SER A 28 12.83 -13.85 2.61
C SER A 28 14.17 -13.30 2.07
N SER A 29 14.08 -12.55 1.01
CA SER A 29 15.20 -12.00 0.23
C SER A 29 15.64 -10.64 0.78
N THR A 30 16.65 -10.05 0.18
CA THR A 30 17.12 -8.69 0.48
C THR A 30 17.18 -7.91 -0.82
N PHE A 31 16.34 -6.89 -0.94
CA PHE A 31 16.34 -5.98 -2.07
C PHE A 31 16.60 -4.54 -1.61
N GLY A 32 17.16 -3.72 -2.50
CA GLY A 32 17.14 -2.28 -2.36
C GLY A 32 15.88 -1.72 -3.00
N THR A 33 15.99 -1.10 -4.19
CA THR A 33 14.83 -0.67 -4.99
C THR A 33 14.45 -1.78 -5.96
N VAL A 34 13.15 -2.09 -6.07
CA VAL A 34 12.63 -3.04 -7.07
C VAL A 34 11.68 -2.34 -8.04
N ILE A 35 12.01 -2.40 -9.32
CA ILE A 35 11.19 -1.93 -10.43
C ILE A 35 10.58 -3.14 -11.13
N PHE A 36 9.27 -3.11 -11.34
CA PHE A 36 8.55 -4.19 -12.01
C PHE A 36 8.12 -3.72 -13.40
N ALA A 37 8.39 -4.53 -14.42
CA ALA A 37 8.10 -4.18 -15.79
C ALA A 37 7.46 -5.34 -16.56
N ALA A 38 6.63 -5.01 -17.53
CA ALA A 38 6.15 -5.98 -18.53
C ALA A 38 6.79 -5.68 -19.88
N SER A 39 7.26 -6.70 -20.59
CA SER A 39 7.80 -6.54 -21.94
C SER A 39 6.73 -6.15 -22.98
N SER A 40 5.46 -6.44 -22.66
CA SER A 40 4.26 -6.04 -23.40
C SER A 40 3.04 -6.21 -22.51
N GLY A 41 2.03 -5.36 -22.63
CA GLY A 41 0.84 -5.44 -21.76
C GLY A 41 1.15 -5.08 -20.31
N THR A 42 0.49 -5.74 -19.34
CA THR A 42 0.56 -5.41 -17.92
C THR A 42 0.82 -6.66 -17.08
N ILE A 43 1.49 -6.52 -15.96
CA ILE A 43 1.69 -7.57 -14.95
C ILE A 43 0.34 -7.91 -14.32
N THR A 44 0.09 -9.18 -13.99
CA THR A 44 -1.15 -9.57 -13.31
C THR A 44 -1.04 -9.31 -11.81
N ASN A 45 -0.19 -10.04 -11.11
CA ASN A 45 0.02 -9.88 -9.67
C ASN A 45 1.51 -9.83 -9.34
N VAL A 46 1.83 -9.17 -8.23
CA VAL A 46 3.18 -9.18 -7.65
C VAL A 46 3.11 -9.62 -6.20
N THR A 47 3.95 -10.57 -5.82
CA THR A 47 4.24 -10.93 -4.43
C THR A 47 5.73 -10.79 -4.20
N ILE A 48 6.11 -10.07 -3.14
CA ILE A 48 7.51 -9.90 -2.75
C ILE A 48 7.66 -10.01 -1.24
N ASN A 49 8.68 -10.76 -0.80
CA ASN A 49 9.08 -10.90 0.60
C ASN A 49 10.52 -10.41 0.75
N ASP A 50 10.69 -9.34 1.50
CA ASP A 50 11.98 -8.71 1.79
C ASP A 50 12.28 -8.79 3.29
N SER A 51 13.49 -9.13 3.65
CA SER A 51 13.92 -9.26 5.06
C SER A 51 14.33 -7.93 5.72
N ASN A 52 14.46 -6.88 4.94
CA ASN A 52 14.87 -5.53 5.38
C ASN A 52 13.96 -4.44 4.81
N ALA A 53 14.49 -3.22 4.61
CA ALA A 53 13.75 -2.12 4.02
C ALA A 53 13.64 -2.29 2.49
N LEU A 54 12.44 -2.07 1.97
CA LEU A 54 12.11 -2.22 0.55
C LEU A 54 11.64 -0.88 -0.04
N ASP A 55 12.23 -0.49 -1.14
CA ASP A 55 11.74 0.61 -1.96
C ASP A 55 11.06 0.05 -3.23
N LEU A 56 9.79 0.37 -3.40
CA LEU A 56 9.01 0.02 -4.56
C LEU A 56 9.18 1.08 -5.65
N GLY A 57 9.88 0.74 -6.71
CA GLY A 57 9.87 1.53 -7.94
C GLY A 57 8.52 1.43 -8.65
N ALA A 58 8.41 2.03 -9.83
CA ALA A 58 7.15 2.04 -10.58
C ALA A 58 6.60 0.63 -10.82
N LEU A 59 5.29 0.47 -10.60
CA LEU A 59 4.56 -0.79 -10.84
C LEU A 59 3.16 -0.50 -11.37
N THR A 60 2.77 -1.20 -12.42
CA THR A 60 1.37 -1.27 -12.86
C THR A 60 0.95 -2.74 -12.94
N THR A 61 -0.14 -3.08 -12.27
CA THR A 61 -0.77 -4.42 -12.32
C THR A 61 -2.18 -4.36 -12.89
N THR A 62 -2.76 -5.52 -13.19
CA THR A 62 -4.20 -5.68 -13.39
C THR A 62 -4.89 -6.32 -12.19
N GLY A 63 -4.14 -6.80 -11.22
CA GLY A 63 -4.61 -7.47 -10.00
C GLY A 63 -3.92 -6.93 -8.76
N ASP A 64 -3.36 -7.81 -7.95
CA ASP A 64 -2.94 -7.52 -6.59
C ASP A 64 -1.43 -7.30 -6.45
N LEU A 65 -1.06 -6.54 -5.41
CA LEU A 65 0.29 -6.43 -4.88
C LEU A 65 0.31 -6.97 -3.44
N THR A 66 1.22 -7.89 -3.16
CA THR A 66 1.48 -8.37 -1.80
C THR A 66 2.94 -8.14 -1.45
N VAL A 67 3.17 -7.37 -0.39
CA VAL A 67 4.50 -7.07 0.14
C VAL A 67 4.59 -7.54 1.58
N THR A 68 5.65 -8.28 1.90
CA THR A 68 6.07 -8.53 3.28
C THR A 68 7.48 -7.98 3.42
N ALA A 69 7.71 -7.12 4.41
CA ALA A 69 9.02 -6.51 4.64
C ALA A 69 9.42 -6.55 6.11
N GLY A 70 10.69 -6.83 6.37
CA GLY A 70 11.28 -6.78 7.71
C GLY A 70 11.72 -5.37 8.14
N GLY A 71 11.71 -4.40 7.22
CA GLY A 71 12.03 -3.00 7.43
C GLY A 71 10.98 -2.06 6.84
N ALA A 72 11.31 -0.78 6.75
CA ALA A 72 10.41 0.21 6.18
C ALA A 72 10.10 -0.08 4.70
N VAL A 73 8.86 0.23 4.29
CA VAL A 73 8.44 0.17 2.88
C VAL A 73 8.21 1.59 2.38
N THR A 74 8.82 1.91 1.26
CA THR A 74 8.66 3.20 0.57
C THR A 74 8.31 2.98 -0.90
N ASP A 75 7.80 4.01 -1.55
CA ASP A 75 7.72 4.05 -3.01
C ASP A 75 8.58 5.21 -3.56
N SER A 76 9.37 4.91 -4.59
CA SER A 76 10.09 5.91 -5.37
C SER A 76 9.53 6.05 -6.79
N GLY A 77 8.43 5.39 -7.08
CA GLY A 77 7.73 5.44 -8.35
C GLY A 77 6.26 5.13 -8.20
N THR A 78 5.48 5.55 -9.19
CA THR A 78 4.02 5.40 -9.18
C THR A 78 3.58 3.94 -9.12
N LEU A 79 2.67 3.64 -8.20
CA LEU A 79 2.04 2.33 -8.02
C LEU A 79 0.59 2.37 -8.52
N VAL A 80 0.28 1.63 -9.57
CA VAL A 80 -1.08 1.49 -10.13
C VAL A 80 -1.57 0.06 -9.87
N ILE A 81 -2.37 -0.12 -8.84
CA ILE A 81 -2.82 -1.41 -8.32
C ILE A 81 -4.36 -1.40 -8.22
N PRO A 82 -5.08 -1.77 -9.27
CA PRO A 82 -6.56 -1.73 -9.27
C PRO A 82 -7.19 -2.80 -8.35
N GLY A 83 -6.45 -3.82 -7.99
CA GLY A 83 -6.83 -4.83 -7.00
C GLY A 83 -6.51 -4.37 -5.57
N THR A 84 -6.04 -5.31 -4.76
CA THR A 84 -5.64 -5.05 -3.38
C THR A 84 -4.13 -4.92 -3.26
N ALA A 85 -3.66 -3.79 -2.71
CA ALA A 85 -2.30 -3.65 -2.21
C ALA A 85 -2.26 -4.08 -0.74
N THR A 86 -1.68 -5.25 -0.46
CA THR A 86 -1.48 -5.76 0.89
C THR A 86 -0.02 -5.55 1.29
N ILE A 87 0.21 -4.66 2.25
CA ILE A 87 1.56 -4.31 2.71
C ILE A 87 1.71 -4.71 4.18
N SER A 88 2.65 -5.58 4.47
CA SER A 88 2.96 -6.05 5.82
C SER A 88 4.40 -5.68 6.19
N ALA A 89 4.55 -4.64 7.00
CA ALA A 89 5.82 -4.15 7.55
C ALA A 89 5.66 -3.92 9.07
N SER A 90 5.32 -4.98 9.80
CA SER A 90 4.95 -4.90 11.21
C SER A 90 6.02 -4.21 12.06
N GLY A 91 5.62 -3.16 12.80
CA GLY A 91 6.52 -2.35 13.62
C GLY A 91 7.42 -1.40 12.85
N GLN A 92 7.25 -1.29 11.52
CA GLN A 92 8.05 -0.43 10.64
C GLN A 92 7.19 0.64 9.97
N ALA A 93 7.82 1.68 9.44
CA ALA A 93 7.11 2.71 8.69
C ALA A 93 6.72 2.21 7.28
N VAL A 94 5.54 2.63 6.81
CA VAL A 94 5.10 2.45 5.43
C VAL A 94 4.77 3.82 4.85
N THR A 95 5.47 4.22 3.80
CA THR A 95 5.30 5.51 3.14
C THR A 95 5.09 5.28 1.64
N LEU A 96 3.84 5.33 1.22
CA LEU A 96 3.41 5.19 -0.17
C LEU A 96 2.75 6.50 -0.58
N ASP A 97 3.57 7.53 -0.78
CA ASP A 97 3.13 8.93 -0.86
C ASP A 97 3.32 9.59 -2.24
N ASP A 98 3.70 8.83 -3.27
CA ASP A 98 3.68 9.34 -4.64
C ASP A 98 2.25 9.81 -4.99
N SER A 99 2.13 11.06 -5.41
CA SER A 99 0.83 11.70 -5.69
C SER A 99 0.06 11.11 -6.86
N SER A 100 0.69 10.24 -7.64
CA SER A 100 0.11 9.56 -8.79
C SER A 100 -0.25 8.10 -8.49
N ASN A 101 -0.05 7.64 -7.26
CA ASN A 101 -0.48 6.29 -6.87
C ASN A 101 -1.98 6.11 -7.09
N ASN A 102 -2.36 4.91 -7.44
CA ASN A 102 -3.76 4.55 -7.71
C ASN A 102 -4.01 3.12 -7.19
N PHE A 103 -4.59 3.03 -6.01
CA PHE A 103 -4.93 1.77 -5.35
C PHE A 103 -6.44 1.52 -5.41
N GLY A 104 -6.89 0.34 -5.79
CA GLY A 104 -8.27 -0.08 -5.59
C GLY A 104 -8.57 -0.23 -4.10
N THR A 105 -7.81 -1.10 -3.44
CA THR A 105 -7.87 -1.30 -1.99
C THR A 105 -6.47 -1.29 -1.41
N ALA A 106 -6.26 -0.61 -0.27
CA ALA A 106 -5.02 -0.64 0.50
C ALA A 106 -5.25 -1.28 1.87
N ALA A 107 -4.58 -2.41 2.15
CA ALA A 107 -4.60 -3.13 3.42
C ALA A 107 -3.18 -3.10 4.02
N ILE A 108 -2.97 -2.35 5.10
CA ILE A 108 -1.61 -2.02 5.56
C ILE A 108 -1.40 -2.39 7.02
N THR A 109 -0.32 -3.13 7.28
CA THR A 109 0.20 -3.36 8.63
C THR A 109 1.55 -2.64 8.79
N GLY A 110 1.63 -1.71 9.74
CA GLY A 110 2.84 -0.92 9.96
C GLY A 110 2.87 -0.18 11.29
N ALA A 111 3.94 0.59 11.53
CA ALA A 111 4.02 1.50 12.67
C ALA A 111 3.42 2.87 12.28
N ASN A 112 4.15 3.72 11.60
CA ASN A 112 3.60 4.95 11.03
C ASN A 112 3.34 4.71 9.54
N VAL A 113 2.13 5.02 9.10
CA VAL A 113 1.69 4.77 7.73
C VAL A 113 1.27 6.09 7.08
N ALA A 114 1.78 6.35 5.90
CA ALA A 114 1.31 7.42 5.01
C ALA A 114 0.95 6.77 3.66
N VAL A 115 -0.27 7.02 3.19
CA VAL A 115 -0.72 6.56 1.88
C VAL A 115 -1.39 7.70 1.12
N THR A 116 -0.98 7.87 -0.13
CA THR A 116 -1.59 8.84 -1.05
C THR A 116 -2.19 8.10 -2.24
N ASP A 117 -3.40 8.49 -2.61
CA ASP A 117 -4.12 7.96 -3.77
C ASP A 117 -4.65 9.10 -4.65
N THR A 118 -4.48 8.98 -5.96
CA THR A 118 -4.88 10.03 -6.91
C THR A 118 -6.40 10.14 -7.12
N ASN A 119 -7.16 9.13 -6.71
CA ASN A 119 -8.63 9.08 -6.84
C ASN A 119 -9.31 8.55 -5.56
N ALA A 120 -10.34 7.73 -5.66
CA ALA A 120 -11.02 7.14 -4.51
C ALA A 120 -10.26 5.90 -4.01
N ILE A 121 -10.10 5.77 -2.71
CA ILE A 121 -9.42 4.65 -2.07
C ILE A 121 -10.36 3.85 -1.15
N ILE A 122 -10.20 2.54 -1.15
CA ILE A 122 -10.85 1.65 -0.16
C ILE A 122 -9.77 1.21 0.84
N LEU A 123 -9.99 1.49 2.12
CA LEU A 123 -9.11 1.01 3.18
C LEU A 123 -9.51 -0.43 3.53
N GLY A 124 -8.68 -1.38 3.14
CA GLY A 124 -8.78 -2.78 3.57
C GLY A 124 -8.43 -2.93 5.05
N ALA A 125 -8.50 -4.14 5.58
CA ALA A 125 -8.13 -4.39 6.97
C ALA A 125 -6.69 -3.92 7.25
N SER A 126 -6.53 -2.97 8.17
CA SER A 126 -5.25 -2.35 8.48
C SER A 126 -4.97 -2.38 9.98
N THR A 127 -3.69 -2.59 10.33
CA THR A 127 -3.21 -2.54 11.72
C THR A 127 -2.03 -1.58 11.81
N VAL A 128 -2.25 -0.42 12.45
CA VAL A 128 -1.25 0.65 12.54
C VAL A 128 -1.02 1.01 14.01
N THR A 129 0.22 0.83 14.48
CA THR A 129 0.57 1.07 15.89
C THR A 129 0.95 2.52 16.19
N GLY A 130 1.16 3.35 15.19
CA GLY A 130 1.44 4.79 15.27
C GLY A 130 0.43 5.60 14.47
N THR A 131 0.89 6.61 13.73
CA THR A 131 0.02 7.47 12.91
C THR A 131 -0.42 6.80 11.62
N TYR A 132 -1.65 7.14 11.20
CA TYR A 132 -2.19 6.72 9.91
C TYR A 132 -2.64 7.93 9.11
N ASP A 133 -1.87 8.32 8.11
CA ASP A 133 -2.13 9.48 7.27
C ASP A 133 -2.61 9.01 5.88
N VAL A 134 -3.85 9.39 5.52
CA VAL A 134 -4.49 9.02 4.25
C VAL A 134 -4.82 10.28 3.46
N THR A 135 -4.28 10.38 2.26
CA THR A 135 -4.61 11.46 1.30
C THR A 135 -5.21 10.84 0.05
N ALA A 136 -6.40 11.27 -0.35
CA ALA A 136 -7.07 10.77 -1.53
C ALA A 136 -7.62 11.92 -2.40
N GLY A 137 -7.55 11.74 -3.70
CA GLY A 137 -8.19 12.65 -4.68
C GLY A 137 -9.69 12.38 -4.87
N GLY A 138 -10.25 11.39 -4.19
CA GLY A 138 -11.65 10.98 -4.24
C GLY A 138 -12.16 10.50 -2.88
N ALA A 139 -13.28 9.79 -2.87
CA ALA A 139 -13.88 9.27 -1.65
C ALA A 139 -12.94 8.30 -0.91
N VAL A 140 -13.00 8.33 0.43
CA VAL A 140 -12.31 7.36 1.29
C VAL A 140 -13.36 6.48 1.95
N THR A 141 -13.29 5.18 1.72
CA THR A 141 -14.17 4.19 2.34
C THR A 141 -13.36 3.08 2.98
N ASP A 142 -13.97 2.27 3.82
CA ASP A 142 -13.33 1.06 4.33
C ASP A 142 -14.10 -0.21 3.92
N SER A 143 -13.38 -1.31 3.81
CA SER A 143 -13.93 -2.66 3.57
C SER A 143 -13.45 -3.68 4.60
N GLY A 144 -12.64 -3.24 5.57
CA GLY A 144 -12.09 -4.08 6.63
C GLY A 144 -11.78 -3.26 7.87
N THR A 145 -11.58 -3.95 8.99
CA THR A 145 -11.29 -3.34 10.28
C THR A 145 -10.06 -2.44 10.23
N GLN A 146 -10.20 -1.22 10.72
CA GLN A 146 -9.11 -0.28 10.96
C GLN A 146 -8.72 -0.36 12.43
N GLU A 147 -7.61 -1.03 12.76
CA GLU A 147 -7.05 -1.13 14.11
C GLU A 147 -5.90 -0.13 14.24
N ILE A 148 -6.21 1.09 14.70
CA ILE A 148 -5.25 2.21 14.68
C ILE A 148 -5.02 2.73 16.09
N THR A 149 -3.77 2.64 16.57
CA THR A 149 -3.40 3.07 17.94
C THR A 149 -3.11 4.57 18.02
N GLY A 150 -2.49 5.14 16.99
CA GLY A 150 -2.13 6.56 16.95
C GLY A 150 -3.19 7.43 16.28
N VAL A 151 -2.82 8.67 16.00
CA VAL A 151 -3.72 9.62 15.32
C VAL A 151 -3.93 9.16 13.87
N THR A 152 -5.19 9.19 13.43
CA THR A 152 -5.56 9.00 12.02
C THR A 152 -5.87 10.36 11.39
N THR A 153 -5.19 10.71 10.31
CA THR A 153 -5.44 11.94 9.55
C THR A 153 -5.95 11.59 8.16
N ILE A 154 -7.09 12.18 7.75
CA ILE A 154 -7.67 11.88 6.43
C ILE A 154 -7.93 13.18 5.68
N ALA A 155 -7.50 13.19 4.41
CA ALA A 155 -7.75 14.24 3.44
C ALA A 155 -8.35 13.63 2.17
N ALA A 156 -9.66 13.80 1.95
CA ALA A 156 -10.36 13.32 0.75
C ALA A 156 -10.67 14.44 -0.27
N GLY A 157 -10.31 15.69 0.08
CA GLY A 157 -10.75 16.86 -0.69
C GLY A 157 -12.19 17.26 -0.35
N SER A 158 -12.49 18.56 -0.44
CA SER A 158 -13.75 19.16 0.05
C SER A 158 -15.03 18.70 -0.69
N GLY A 159 -14.90 18.01 -1.81
CA GLY A 159 -16.03 17.51 -2.60
C GLY A 159 -16.32 16.01 -2.42
N ASN A 160 -15.54 15.30 -1.63
CA ASN A 160 -15.57 13.84 -1.53
C ASN A 160 -16.00 13.37 -0.13
N ASP A 161 -16.73 12.28 -0.08
CA ASP A 161 -17.21 11.71 1.18
C ASP A 161 -16.16 10.80 1.83
N ILE A 162 -16.20 10.73 3.16
CA ILE A 162 -15.41 9.80 3.97
C ILE A 162 -16.40 8.91 4.73
N THR A 163 -16.33 7.61 4.50
CA THR A 163 -17.20 6.62 5.14
C THR A 163 -16.35 5.48 5.69
N LEU A 164 -16.11 5.48 6.98
CA LEU A 164 -15.40 4.43 7.71
C LEU A 164 -16.39 3.78 8.68
N ASP A 165 -17.27 2.93 8.14
CA ASP A 165 -18.44 2.42 8.87
C ASP A 165 -18.37 0.92 9.21
N THR A 166 -17.21 0.28 9.01
CA THR A 166 -16.98 -1.08 9.48
C THR A 166 -17.11 -1.13 11.01
N SER A 167 -18.09 -1.85 11.51
CA SER A 167 -18.48 -1.86 12.93
C SER A 167 -17.39 -2.36 13.90
N THR A 168 -16.32 -2.92 13.38
CA THR A 168 -15.16 -3.41 14.14
C THR A 168 -13.98 -2.43 14.11
N ASN A 169 -14.16 -1.23 13.55
CA ASN A 169 -13.11 -0.21 13.57
C ASN A 169 -12.74 0.18 15.01
N ASN A 170 -11.46 0.35 15.25
CA ASN A 170 -10.90 0.75 16.52
C ASN A 170 -9.86 1.87 16.31
N PHE A 171 -10.29 3.10 16.46
CA PHE A 171 -9.42 4.27 16.46
C PHE A 171 -9.12 4.65 17.91
N ALA A 172 -8.00 4.20 18.47
CA ALA A 172 -7.64 4.41 19.87
C ALA A 172 -7.24 5.87 20.18
N ALA A 173 -6.90 6.66 19.17
CA ALA A 173 -6.58 8.09 19.28
C ALA A 173 -7.51 8.94 18.41
N ALA A 174 -7.20 10.21 18.24
CA ALA A 174 -8.04 11.12 17.46
C ALA A 174 -8.08 10.75 15.97
N VAL A 175 -9.27 10.88 15.37
CA VAL A 175 -9.43 10.94 13.92
C VAL A 175 -9.57 12.40 13.51
N VAL A 176 -8.68 12.87 12.66
CA VAL A 176 -8.58 14.25 12.19
C VAL A 176 -8.93 14.27 10.70
N ILE A 177 -10.04 14.91 10.35
CA ILE A 177 -10.41 15.13 8.95
C ILE A 177 -9.92 16.51 8.55
N THR A 178 -8.95 16.57 7.65
CA THR A 178 -8.39 17.83 7.14
C THR A 178 -9.16 18.37 5.93
N SER A 179 -9.78 17.47 5.17
CA SER A 179 -10.72 17.83 4.10
C SER A 179 -11.66 16.66 3.76
N GLY A 180 -12.93 16.95 3.57
CA GLY A 180 -13.98 16.00 3.21
C GLY A 180 -15.32 16.73 3.04
N ASN A 181 -16.31 16.08 2.41
CA ASN A 181 -17.67 16.60 2.26
C ASN A 181 -18.57 16.05 3.39
N ASN A 182 -19.08 14.84 3.25
CA ASN A 182 -19.81 14.15 4.30
C ASN A 182 -18.87 13.17 5.00
N VAL A 183 -18.97 13.07 6.33
CA VAL A 183 -18.10 12.20 7.11
C VAL A 183 -18.95 11.29 7.99
N ALA A 184 -18.78 9.99 7.83
CA ALA A 184 -19.38 8.95 8.67
C ALA A 184 -18.25 8.06 9.21
N ILE A 185 -18.15 7.93 10.53
CA ILE A 185 -17.14 7.09 11.20
C ILE A 185 -17.85 6.33 12.33
N THR A 186 -17.60 5.02 12.41
CA THR A 186 -18.17 4.14 13.44
C THR A 186 -17.06 3.44 14.18
#